data_a1a3f809c85c656ab84782eeeb628a06
#
_entry.id   a1a3f809c85c656ab84782eeeb628a06
#
_cell.length_a   1.000
_cell.length_b   1.000
_cell.length_c   1.000
_cell.angle_alpha   90.00
_cell.angle_beta   90.00
_cell.angle_gamma   90.00
#
_symmetry.space_group_name_H-M   'P 1'
#
loop_
_entity.id
_entity.type
_entity.pdbx_description
1 polymer ?
#
loop_
_entity_poly.entity_id
_entity_poly.type
_entity_poly.pdbx_seq_one_letter_code
_entity_poly.pdbx_strand_id
1 'polypeptide(L)'
;MRLKFLIPFLLFYSVIFCQEIGNVKVGTHFVKLLKIDNLFSLVYSDVKSVTSTHEKSFNFPNKETIYSILINGFNRNKGHQVIIQTNNDTIVKFNFKKLNGEYMLYVYQNNLNNNTFGRSAFFTKNQIIQLFGM
;
A
#
# COMPACT_ATOMS: atom_id res chain seq x y z
N MET A 1 0.65 29.17 -41.02
CA MET A 1 -0.48 28.25 -41.00
C MET A 1 -0.17 26.85 -40.48
N ARG A 2 1.03 26.38 -40.65
CA ARG A 2 1.36 25.01 -40.23
C ARG A 2 1.73 24.87 -38.77
N LEU A 3 1.98 25.96 -38.08
CA LEU A 3 2.31 25.98 -36.64
C LEU A 3 1.10 25.76 -35.73
N LYS A 4 -0.11 25.88 -36.28
CA LYS A 4 -1.34 25.71 -35.50
C LYS A 4 -1.61 24.24 -35.08
N PHE A 5 -0.94 23.28 -35.68
CA PHE A 5 -1.13 21.88 -35.40
C PHE A 5 -0.21 21.32 -34.29
N LEU A 6 0.80 22.09 -33.90
CA LEU A 6 1.75 21.67 -32.88
C LEU A 6 1.28 22.00 -31.45
N ILE A 7 0.41 22.99 -31.30
CA ILE A 7 -0.05 23.46 -29.98
C ILE A 7 -0.99 22.47 -29.29
N PRO A 8 -1.94 21.80 -29.95
CA PRO A 8 -2.79 20.82 -29.27
C PRO A 8 -2.07 19.55 -28.86
N PHE A 9 -0.92 19.23 -29.47
CA PHE A 9 -0.16 18.04 -29.13
C PHE A 9 0.57 18.16 -27.80
N LEU A 10 0.93 19.37 -27.41
CA LEU A 10 1.58 19.65 -26.12
C LEU A 10 0.63 19.56 -24.94
N LEU A 11 -0.67 19.68 -25.16
CA LEU A 11 -1.68 19.60 -24.11
C LEU A 11 -2.02 18.18 -23.70
N PHE A 12 -1.60 17.18 -24.47
CA PHE A 12 -1.85 15.76 -24.15
C PHE A 12 -0.77 15.12 -23.31
N TYR A 13 0.32 15.84 -23.00
CA TYR A 13 1.36 15.36 -22.10
C TYR A 13 1.07 15.76 -20.64
N SER A 14 -0.12 15.46 -20.15
CA SER A 14 -0.32 15.44 -18.70
C SER A 14 0.37 14.19 -18.15
N VAL A 15 1.60 14.33 -17.76
CA VAL A 15 2.37 13.24 -17.16
C VAL A 15 1.82 13.02 -15.75
N ILE A 16 1.13 11.92 -15.56
CA ILE A 16 0.81 11.43 -14.21
C ILE A 16 2.13 10.93 -13.64
N PHE A 17 2.69 11.65 -12.66
CA PHE A 17 3.91 11.23 -11.98
C PHE A 17 3.54 10.17 -10.95
N CYS A 18 3.91 8.90 -11.23
CA CYS A 18 3.91 7.81 -10.28
C CYS A 18 5.35 7.51 -9.89
N GLN A 19 5.68 7.71 -8.63
CA GLN A 19 7.01 7.42 -8.08
C GLN A 19 6.93 6.20 -7.16
N GLU A 20 7.73 5.19 -7.41
CA GLU A 20 7.88 4.07 -6.48
C GLU A 20 8.81 4.49 -5.33
N ILE A 21 8.31 4.49 -4.10
CA ILE A 21 9.08 4.82 -2.90
C ILE A 21 9.79 3.58 -2.37
N GLY A 22 9.13 2.43 -2.38
CA GLY A 22 9.69 1.19 -1.93
C GLY A 22 8.97 -0.01 -2.50
N ASN A 23 9.66 -1.15 -2.47
CA ASN A 23 9.13 -2.43 -2.93
C ASN A 23 9.80 -3.53 -2.13
N VAL A 24 8.99 -4.38 -1.50
CA VAL A 24 9.46 -5.50 -0.70
C VAL A 24 8.79 -6.77 -1.22
N LYS A 25 9.55 -7.85 -1.33
CA LYS A 25 9.05 -9.15 -1.76
C LYS A 25 9.16 -10.18 -0.64
N VAL A 26 8.12 -11.02 -0.54
CA VAL A 26 8.07 -12.17 0.35
C VAL A 26 7.64 -13.38 -0.49
N GLY A 27 8.60 -14.19 -0.92
CA GLY A 27 8.34 -15.27 -1.87
C GLY A 27 7.83 -14.71 -3.19
N THR A 28 6.64 -15.14 -3.62
CA THR A 28 5.97 -14.65 -4.83
C THR A 28 5.10 -13.43 -4.59
N HIS A 29 4.96 -13.01 -3.34
CA HIS A 29 4.14 -11.88 -2.95
C HIS A 29 4.97 -10.63 -2.78
N PHE A 30 4.34 -9.47 -2.96
CA PHE A 30 5.01 -8.18 -2.84
C PHE A 30 4.13 -7.17 -2.11
N VAL A 31 4.78 -6.12 -1.62
CA VAL A 31 4.15 -4.86 -1.23
C VAL A 31 4.98 -3.71 -1.77
N LYS A 32 4.31 -2.73 -2.34
CA LYS A 32 4.91 -1.51 -2.90
C LYS A 32 4.30 -0.29 -2.25
N LEU A 33 5.09 0.74 -2.11
CA LEU A 33 4.60 2.07 -1.75
C LEU A 33 4.85 3.01 -2.91
N LEU A 34 3.77 3.58 -3.44
CA LEU A 34 3.79 4.50 -4.57
C LEU A 34 3.37 5.89 -4.12
N LYS A 35 3.93 6.90 -4.74
CA LYS A 35 3.45 8.27 -4.64
C LYS A 35 2.85 8.66 -5.98
N ILE A 36 1.56 9.01 -5.97
CA ILE A 36 0.80 9.43 -7.15
C ILE A 36 0.24 10.81 -6.85
N ASP A 37 0.79 11.84 -7.49
CA ASP A 37 0.46 13.24 -7.19
C ASP A 37 0.65 13.56 -5.70
N ASN A 38 -0.40 13.93 -4.98
CA ASN A 38 -0.35 14.25 -3.55
C ASN A 38 -0.79 13.09 -2.66
N LEU A 39 -1.00 11.90 -3.23
CA LEU A 39 -1.45 10.73 -2.49
C LEU A 39 -0.39 9.64 -2.52
N PHE A 40 -0.37 8.86 -1.44
CA PHE A 40 0.40 7.62 -1.38
C PHE A 40 -0.54 6.44 -1.56
N SER A 41 -0.04 5.41 -2.23
CA SER A 41 -0.78 4.17 -2.43
C SER A 41 0.05 3.00 -1.96
N LEU A 42 -0.49 2.20 -1.06
CA LEU A 42 0.13 0.95 -0.68
C LEU A 42 -0.53 -0.16 -1.51
N VAL A 43 0.28 -0.82 -2.32
CA VAL A 43 -0.17 -1.86 -3.26
C VAL A 43 0.46 -3.18 -2.83
N TYR A 44 -0.34 -4.21 -2.74
CA TYR A 44 0.14 -5.55 -2.36
C TYR A 44 -0.53 -6.62 -3.19
N SER A 45 0.17 -7.74 -3.38
CA SER A 45 -0.43 -8.91 -3.99
C SER A 45 -1.33 -9.62 -2.99
N ASP A 46 -2.53 -10.00 -3.44
CA ASP A 46 -3.53 -10.69 -2.62
C ASP A 46 -3.16 -12.15 -2.48
N VAL A 47 -2.91 -12.61 -1.25
CA VAL A 47 -2.54 -14.00 -0.98
C VAL A 47 -3.69 -14.99 -1.17
N LYS A 48 -4.93 -14.50 -1.18
CA LYS A 48 -6.12 -15.35 -1.40
C LYS A 48 -6.40 -15.57 -2.87
N SER A 49 -5.74 -14.83 -3.76
CA SER A 49 -5.87 -15.04 -5.18
C SER A 49 -5.07 -16.24 -5.63
N VAL A 50 -5.64 -17.02 -6.55
CA VAL A 50 -4.98 -18.20 -7.15
C VAL A 50 -3.78 -17.78 -8.01
N THR A 51 -3.79 -16.55 -8.50
CA THR A 51 -2.70 -15.99 -9.30
C THR A 51 -2.04 -14.84 -8.55
N SER A 52 -0.71 -14.82 -8.51
CA SER A 52 0.07 -13.75 -7.87
C SER A 52 -0.10 -12.38 -8.55
N THR A 53 -0.91 -12.30 -9.59
CA THR A 53 -1.14 -11.07 -10.36
C THR A 53 -2.28 -10.21 -9.82
N HIS A 54 -3.06 -10.69 -8.87
CA HIS A 54 -4.13 -9.90 -8.28
C HIS A 54 -3.58 -8.95 -7.23
N GLU A 55 -3.65 -7.66 -7.54
CA GLU A 55 -3.20 -6.59 -6.67
C GLU A 55 -4.39 -5.93 -5.99
N LYS A 56 -4.18 -5.53 -4.74
CA LYS A 56 -5.08 -4.67 -3.97
C LYS A 56 -4.31 -3.46 -3.53
N SER A 57 -5.01 -2.35 -3.34
CA SER A 57 -4.37 -1.11 -2.90
C SER A 57 -5.32 -0.27 -2.07
N PHE A 58 -4.75 0.60 -1.26
CA PHE A 58 -5.47 1.68 -0.59
C PHE A 58 -4.60 2.93 -0.58
N ASN A 59 -5.28 4.08 -0.56
CA ASN A 59 -4.62 5.37 -0.67
C ASN A 59 -4.69 6.12 0.66
N PHE A 60 -3.70 6.95 0.92
CA PHE A 60 -3.64 7.81 2.10
C PHE A 60 -2.84 9.08 1.79
N PRO A 61 -3.16 10.20 2.46
CA PRO A 61 -2.53 11.48 2.13
C PRO A 61 -1.17 11.69 2.81
N ASN A 62 -0.88 11.00 3.92
CA ASN A 62 0.29 11.27 4.74
C ASN A 62 1.08 10.00 5.02
N LYS A 63 2.28 9.93 4.44
CA LYS A 63 3.18 8.78 4.58
C LYS A 63 3.64 8.59 6.03
N GLU A 64 4.02 9.68 6.69
CA GLU A 64 4.57 9.65 8.05
C GLU A 64 3.53 9.16 9.07
N THR A 65 2.27 9.53 8.88
CA THR A 65 1.19 9.08 9.77
C THR A 65 1.02 7.57 9.71
N ILE A 66 0.95 7.00 8.52
CA ILE A 66 0.82 5.55 8.35
C ILE A 66 2.06 4.83 8.86
N TYR A 67 3.25 5.34 8.53
CA TYR A 67 4.50 4.78 9.02
C TYR A 67 4.52 4.73 10.55
N SER A 68 4.16 5.82 11.22
CA SER A 68 4.10 5.88 12.69
C SER A 68 3.12 4.86 13.26
N ILE A 69 1.95 4.71 12.66
CA ILE A 69 0.96 3.71 13.09
C ILE A 69 1.56 2.29 13.02
N LEU A 70 2.25 1.98 11.92
CA LEU A 70 2.82 0.64 11.73
C LEU A 70 3.97 0.38 12.69
N ILE A 71 4.89 1.33 12.85
CA ILE A 71 6.04 1.16 13.74
C ILE A 71 5.59 1.07 15.21
N ASN A 72 4.65 1.92 15.61
CA ASN A 72 4.08 1.84 16.96
C ASN A 72 3.38 0.51 17.19
N GLY A 73 2.72 -0.03 16.16
CA GLY A 73 2.10 -1.36 16.22
C GLY A 73 3.12 -2.46 16.53
N PHE A 74 4.24 -2.47 15.82
CA PHE A 74 5.32 -3.44 16.11
C PHE A 74 5.89 -3.25 17.52
N ASN A 75 6.07 -2.01 17.95
CA ASN A 75 6.70 -1.71 19.23
C ASN A 75 5.84 -2.07 20.45
N ARG A 76 4.55 -2.32 20.25
CA ARG A 76 3.68 -2.78 21.34
C ARG A 76 4.01 -4.18 21.82
N ASN A 77 4.76 -4.96 21.07
CA ASN A 77 5.13 -6.35 21.40
C ASN A 77 3.93 -7.19 21.86
N LYS A 78 2.83 -7.06 21.14
CA LYS A 78 1.55 -7.66 21.49
C LYS A 78 0.78 -7.93 20.21
N GLY A 79 0.16 -9.10 20.12
CA GLY A 79 -0.80 -9.38 19.07
C GLY A 79 -1.99 -8.44 19.16
N HIS A 80 -2.27 -7.68 18.13
CA HIS A 80 -3.36 -6.73 18.10
C HIS A 80 -3.66 -6.28 16.67
N GLN A 81 -4.69 -5.48 16.54
CA GLN A 81 -5.17 -4.99 15.26
C GLN A 81 -5.38 -3.49 15.34
N VAL A 82 -4.95 -2.77 14.31
CA VAL A 82 -5.23 -1.35 14.14
C VAL A 82 -6.13 -1.21 12.91
N ILE A 83 -7.24 -0.50 13.06
CA ILE A 83 -8.23 -0.32 12.00
C ILE A 83 -8.22 1.13 11.57
N ILE A 84 -8.09 1.36 10.26
CA ILE A 84 -8.25 2.68 9.68
C ILE A 84 -9.31 2.64 8.58
N GLN A 85 -9.93 3.77 8.33
CA GLN A 85 -10.82 3.95 7.20
C GLN A 85 -10.16 4.89 6.20
N THR A 86 -10.07 4.45 4.97
CA THR A 86 -9.56 5.27 3.88
C THR A 86 -10.73 5.82 3.07
N ASN A 87 -10.43 6.72 2.14
CA ASN A 87 -11.42 7.22 1.20
C ASN A 87 -12.03 6.05 0.41
N ASN A 88 -13.23 6.23 -0.15
CA ASN A 88 -13.97 5.23 -0.92
C ASN A 88 -14.49 4.04 -0.08
N ASP A 89 -14.84 4.30 1.18
CA ASP A 89 -15.46 3.29 2.07
C ASP A 89 -14.63 2.00 2.20
N THR A 90 -13.32 2.13 2.19
CA THR A 90 -12.40 1.02 2.40
C THR A 90 -11.94 1.01 3.86
N ILE A 91 -12.13 -0.12 4.51
CA ILE A 91 -11.59 -0.38 5.85
C ILE A 91 -10.32 -1.18 5.68
N VAL A 92 -9.24 -0.71 6.31
CA VAL A 92 -7.94 -1.37 6.30
C VAL A 92 -7.61 -1.78 7.73
N LYS A 93 -7.21 -3.03 7.89
CA LYS A 93 -6.81 -3.61 9.17
C LYS A 93 -5.34 -3.98 9.10
N PHE A 94 -4.55 -3.40 9.99
CA PHE A 94 -3.17 -3.80 10.20
C PHE A 94 -3.14 -4.79 11.35
N ASN A 95 -2.82 -6.04 11.03
CA ASN A 95 -2.83 -7.12 12.01
C ASN A 95 -1.41 -7.49 12.38
N PHE A 96 -1.11 -7.38 13.68
CA PHE A 96 0.20 -7.71 14.24
C PHE A 96 0.11 -9.06 14.95
N LYS A 97 0.91 -10.01 14.51
CA LYS A 97 0.87 -11.38 15.02
C LYS A 97 2.28 -11.91 15.20
N LYS A 98 2.49 -12.61 16.31
CA LYS A 98 3.76 -13.26 16.58
C LYS A 98 3.87 -14.56 15.80
N LEU A 99 4.88 -14.66 14.95
CA LEU A 99 5.21 -15.85 14.17
C LEU A 99 6.68 -16.19 14.38
N ASN A 100 6.96 -17.41 14.81
CA ASN A 100 8.34 -17.89 15.03
C ASN A 100 9.16 -16.95 15.94
N GLY A 101 8.52 -16.41 16.97
CA GLY A 101 9.19 -15.52 17.94
C GLY A 101 9.30 -14.06 17.52
N GLU A 102 8.83 -13.70 16.35
CA GLU A 102 8.90 -12.33 15.81
C GLU A 102 7.50 -11.80 15.50
N TYR A 103 7.25 -10.53 15.83
CA TYR A 103 6.00 -9.87 15.43
C TYR A 103 6.05 -9.49 13.97
N MET A 104 5.02 -9.91 13.24
CA MET A 104 4.86 -9.63 11.82
C MET A 104 3.53 -8.94 11.57
N LEU A 105 3.46 -8.24 10.46
CA LEU A 105 2.30 -7.48 10.01
C LEU A 105 1.71 -8.14 8.77
N TYR A 106 0.40 -8.27 8.73
CA TYR A 106 -0.30 -8.43 7.46
C TYR A 106 -1.42 -7.41 7.34
N VAL A 107 -1.68 -6.99 6.12
CA VAL A 107 -2.72 -6.02 5.79
C VAL A 107 -3.94 -6.78 5.30
N TYR A 108 -5.09 -6.40 5.81
CA TYR A 108 -6.39 -6.88 5.34
C TYR A 108 -7.24 -5.66 4.99
N GLN A 109 -7.89 -5.69 3.84
CA GLN A 109 -8.80 -4.61 3.48
C GLN A 109 -10.15 -5.15 3.01
N ASN A 110 -11.18 -4.35 3.26
CA ASN A 110 -12.54 -4.62 2.86
C ASN A 110 -13.15 -3.33 2.30
N ASN A 111 -13.64 -3.39 1.08
CA ASN A 111 -14.41 -2.29 0.51
C ASN A 111 -15.90 -2.56 0.76
N LEU A 112 -16.53 -1.65 1.48
CA LEU A 112 -17.92 -1.82 1.92
C LEU A 112 -18.93 -1.68 0.77
N ASN A 113 -18.58 -0.95 -0.29
CA ASN A 113 -19.49 -0.70 -1.41
C ASN A 113 -19.63 -1.90 -2.33
N ASN A 114 -18.52 -2.56 -2.66
CA ASN A 114 -18.51 -3.67 -3.61
C ASN A 114 -18.23 -5.03 -2.97
N ASN A 115 -18.09 -5.05 -1.65
CA ASN A 115 -17.85 -6.26 -0.86
C ASN A 115 -16.62 -7.05 -1.32
N THR A 116 -15.57 -6.35 -1.73
CA THR A 116 -14.30 -6.97 -2.11
C THR A 116 -13.32 -7.00 -0.94
N PHE A 117 -12.52 -8.06 -0.86
CA PHE A 117 -11.56 -8.30 0.20
C PHE A 117 -10.17 -8.46 -0.39
N GLY A 118 -9.16 -8.10 0.38
CA GLY A 118 -7.78 -8.36 0.04
C GLY A 118 -6.97 -8.62 1.30
N ARG A 119 -5.96 -9.48 1.18
CA ARG A 119 -5.05 -9.79 2.28
C ARG A 119 -3.63 -9.92 1.75
N SER A 120 -2.69 -9.25 2.41
CA SER A 120 -1.26 -9.34 2.08
C SER A 120 -0.60 -10.56 2.71
N ALA A 121 0.63 -10.85 2.27
CA ALA A 121 1.55 -11.72 3.01
C ALA A 121 1.98 -11.05 4.32
N PHE A 122 2.71 -11.79 5.15
CA PHE A 122 3.28 -11.25 6.38
C PHE A 122 4.59 -10.53 6.09
N PHE A 123 4.78 -9.36 6.74
CA PHE A 123 5.97 -8.53 6.61
C PHE A 123 6.59 -8.27 7.98
N THR A 124 7.91 -8.17 8.02
CA THR A 124 8.67 -7.81 9.22
C THR A 124 8.71 -6.29 9.39
N LYS A 125 9.06 -5.85 10.60
CA LYS A 125 9.29 -4.43 10.90
C LYS A 125 10.35 -3.83 9.96
N ASN A 126 11.46 -4.55 9.74
CA ASN A 126 12.54 -4.07 8.87
C ASN A 126 12.08 -3.93 7.42
N GLN A 127 11.24 -4.82 6.94
CA GLN A 127 10.66 -4.72 5.60
C GLN A 127 9.76 -3.48 5.46
N ILE A 128 9.00 -3.14 6.50
CA ILE A 128 8.16 -1.94 6.51
C ILE A 128 9.03 -0.67 6.54
N ILE A 129 10.10 -0.65 7.32
CA ILE A 129 11.05 0.46 7.32
C ILE A 129 11.64 0.67 5.92
N GLN A 130 12.06 -0.40 5.28
CA GLN A 130 12.58 -0.37 3.91
C GLN A 130 11.53 0.12 2.91
N LEU A 131 10.29 -0.37 3.03
CA LEU A 131 9.18 0.01 2.15
C LEU A 131 8.91 1.51 2.16
N PHE A 132 8.99 2.13 3.33
CA PHE A 132 8.72 3.57 3.49
C PHE A 132 9.94 4.43 3.22
N GLY A 133 11.11 3.83 2.92
CA GLY A 133 12.33 4.57 2.63
C GLY A 133 12.91 5.30 3.84
N MET A 134 12.69 4.78 5.01
CA MET A 134 13.09 5.40 6.27
C MET A 134 14.38 4.79 6.83
#